data_9df172431c1c99af61ab2d7e62c9f6b2
#
_entry.id   9df172431c1c99af61ab2d7e62c9f6b2
#
_cell.length_a   1.000
_cell.length_b   1.000
_cell.length_c   1.000
_cell.angle_alpha   90.00
_cell.angle_beta   90.00
_cell.angle_gamma   90.00
#
_symmetry.space_group_name_H-M   'P 1'
#
loop_
_entity.id
_entity.type
_entity.pdbx_description
1 polymer ?
#
loop_
_entity_poly.entity_id
_entity_poly.type
_entity_poly.pdbx_seq_one_letter_code
_entity_poly.pdbx_strand_id
1 'polypeptide(L)'
;VKPKASRRAALAARRETLAKREKVARRPAVPLDVAEAYAASLRGLNRDLAAEVRAFVRPWLDARRAEQREDAAGDLDFGLLLVRLEKIAKDRALDLVDRFGRRINRWNVDDLASVLRIDIDAEPPAILRLLEAWRRENVGLITSIAKRLHADVRDVVRAGAREGTRVETIADQIRERFGVSQSRGNLIARDQILKGNADLTVARCSEVGITRYRWSTSHDERVRGNPSGKWPKGLHYALDGQIFEFANPPVVSLDGDRANPGTDYQCRCVAIPILGD
;
A
#
# COMPACT_ATOMS: atom_id res chain seq x y z
N VAL A 1 -34.56 -24.81 -9.91
CA VAL A 1 -33.62 -23.65 -9.86
C VAL A 1 -34.34 -22.57 -9.07
N LYS A 2 -33.88 -22.25 -7.83
CA LYS A 2 -34.45 -21.14 -7.06
C LYS A 2 -34.12 -19.83 -7.77
N PRO A 3 -35.14 -18.91 -7.96
CA PRO A 3 -34.87 -17.62 -8.56
C PRO A 3 -33.83 -16.86 -7.73
N LYS A 4 -32.81 -16.31 -8.38
CA LYS A 4 -31.85 -15.39 -7.72
C LYS A 4 -32.64 -14.21 -7.18
N ALA A 5 -32.70 -14.08 -5.85
CA ALA A 5 -33.27 -12.90 -5.21
C ALA A 5 -32.66 -11.64 -5.81
N SER A 6 -33.46 -10.60 -6.06
CA SER A 6 -32.91 -9.34 -6.52
C SER A 6 -31.86 -8.85 -5.51
N ARG A 7 -30.81 -8.18 -5.98
CA ARG A 7 -29.76 -7.61 -5.12
C ARG A 7 -30.34 -6.78 -3.95
N ARG A 8 -31.43 -6.04 -4.20
CA ARG A 8 -32.14 -5.24 -3.21
C ARG A 8 -32.76 -6.11 -2.11
N ALA A 9 -33.38 -7.25 -2.48
CA ALA A 9 -33.96 -8.19 -1.53
C ALA A 9 -32.89 -8.88 -0.69
N ALA A 10 -31.76 -9.29 -1.29
CA ALA A 10 -30.64 -9.87 -0.58
C ALA A 10 -30.02 -8.87 0.43
N LEU A 11 -29.90 -7.61 0.08
CA LEU A 11 -29.40 -6.57 0.96
C LEU A 11 -30.37 -6.29 2.12
N ALA A 12 -31.67 -6.26 1.87
CA ALA A 12 -32.67 -6.10 2.92
C ALA A 12 -32.64 -7.25 3.94
N ALA A 13 -32.52 -8.49 3.47
CA ALA A 13 -32.40 -9.67 4.33
C ALA A 13 -31.11 -9.64 5.20
N ARG A 14 -29.99 -9.16 4.64
CA ARG A 14 -28.74 -8.96 5.40
C ARG A 14 -28.90 -7.93 6.51
N ARG A 15 -29.50 -6.78 6.21
CA ARG A 15 -29.78 -5.72 7.19
C ARG A 15 -30.69 -6.22 8.31
N GLU A 16 -31.76 -6.95 8.00
CA GLU A 16 -32.66 -7.54 8.97
C GLU A 16 -31.94 -8.56 9.89
N THR A 17 -31.06 -9.38 9.31
CA THR A 17 -30.28 -10.35 10.08
C THR A 17 -29.34 -9.64 11.07
N LEU A 18 -28.72 -8.53 10.67
CA LEU A 18 -27.81 -7.76 11.53
C LEU A 18 -28.59 -7.00 12.62
N ALA A 19 -29.75 -6.41 12.29
CA ALA A 19 -30.58 -5.68 13.25
C ALA A 19 -31.11 -6.56 14.40
N LYS A 20 -31.26 -7.87 14.18
CA LYS A 20 -31.64 -8.85 15.22
C LYS A 20 -30.49 -9.27 16.12
N ARG A 21 -29.26 -8.83 15.85
CA ARG A 21 -28.08 -9.17 16.64
C ARG A 21 -27.66 -7.97 17.47
N GLU A 22 -27.88 -8.03 18.78
CA GLU A 22 -27.17 -7.12 19.66
C GLU A 22 -25.71 -7.54 19.72
N LYS A 23 -24.76 -6.60 19.51
CA LYS A 23 -23.40 -6.56 20.10
C LYS A 23 -22.30 -6.25 19.10
N VAL A 24 -21.16 -5.86 19.65
CA VAL A 24 -19.88 -5.67 19.00
C VAL A 24 -19.44 -6.96 18.31
N ALA A 25 -19.15 -6.87 17.03
CA ALA A 25 -18.65 -7.99 16.25
C ALA A 25 -17.28 -8.48 16.76
N ARG A 26 -16.84 -9.64 16.29
CA ARG A 26 -15.45 -10.08 16.46
C ARG A 26 -14.49 -9.06 15.83
N ARG A 27 -13.31 -8.90 16.43
CA ARG A 27 -12.25 -8.06 15.82
C ARG A 27 -11.89 -8.60 14.44
N PRO A 28 -11.95 -7.78 13.37
CA PRO A 28 -11.47 -8.16 12.05
C PRO A 28 -9.96 -8.43 12.06
N ALA A 29 -9.52 -9.29 11.16
CA ALA A 29 -8.11 -9.54 10.96
C ALA A 29 -7.43 -8.41 10.16
N VAL A 30 -6.11 -8.49 10.02
CA VAL A 30 -5.30 -7.57 9.22
C VAL A 30 -4.64 -8.38 8.10
N PRO A 31 -4.73 -7.98 6.81
CA PRO A 31 -4.25 -8.77 5.67
C PRO A 31 -2.72 -8.68 5.50
N LEU A 32 -1.98 -9.09 6.53
CA LEU A 32 -0.50 -9.01 6.52
C LEU A 32 0.14 -9.98 5.52
N ASP A 33 -0.47 -11.13 5.30
CA ASP A 33 -0.04 -12.11 4.29
C ASP A 33 -0.19 -11.56 2.86
N VAL A 34 -1.29 -10.85 2.60
CA VAL A 34 -1.51 -10.16 1.31
C VAL A 34 -0.51 -9.04 1.12
N ALA A 35 -0.26 -8.25 2.18
CA ALA A 35 0.73 -7.18 2.15
C ALA A 35 2.16 -7.70 1.91
N GLU A 36 2.56 -8.79 2.56
CA GLU A 36 3.87 -9.42 2.35
C GLU A 36 4.01 -10.01 0.94
N ALA A 37 2.97 -10.66 0.42
CA ALA A 37 2.99 -11.15 -0.95
C ALA A 37 3.11 -10.01 -1.98
N TYR A 38 2.47 -8.87 -1.73
CA TYR A 38 2.61 -7.69 -2.57
C TYR A 38 4.03 -7.10 -2.47
N ALA A 39 4.58 -6.99 -1.26
CA ALA A 39 5.95 -6.56 -1.04
C ALA A 39 6.96 -7.47 -1.76
N ALA A 40 6.79 -8.80 -1.69
CA ALA A 40 7.63 -9.76 -2.40
C ALA A 40 7.60 -9.54 -3.92
N SER A 41 6.44 -9.22 -4.48
CA SER A 41 6.28 -8.89 -5.90
C SER A 41 6.97 -7.58 -6.28
N LEU A 42 6.89 -6.55 -5.44
CA LEU A 42 7.60 -5.28 -5.65
C LEU A 42 9.12 -5.42 -5.47
N ARG A 43 9.59 -6.34 -4.60
CA ARG A 43 11.02 -6.72 -4.55
C ARG A 43 11.47 -7.35 -5.87
N GLY A 44 10.60 -8.15 -6.53
CA GLY A 44 10.84 -8.66 -7.89
C GLY A 44 11.03 -7.53 -8.90
N LEU A 45 10.10 -6.58 -8.94
CA LEU A 45 10.24 -5.39 -9.77
C LEU A 45 11.56 -4.63 -9.50
N ASN A 46 11.91 -4.42 -8.24
CA ASN A 46 13.16 -3.73 -7.90
C ASN A 46 14.41 -4.47 -8.40
N ARG A 47 14.40 -5.82 -8.40
CA ARG A 47 15.49 -6.60 -9.01
C ARG A 47 15.59 -6.39 -10.52
N ASP A 48 14.46 -6.34 -11.21
CA ASP A 48 14.41 -6.10 -12.66
C ASP A 48 14.94 -4.68 -12.99
N LEU A 49 14.49 -3.66 -12.25
CA LEU A 49 14.98 -2.28 -12.39
C LEU A 49 16.48 -2.15 -12.09
N ALA A 50 16.96 -2.81 -11.04
CA ALA A 50 18.36 -2.82 -10.69
C ALA A 50 19.23 -3.54 -11.73
N ALA A 51 18.71 -4.58 -12.37
CA ALA A 51 19.39 -5.27 -13.47
C ALA A 51 19.55 -4.35 -14.68
N GLU A 52 18.48 -3.64 -15.06
CA GLU A 52 18.53 -2.66 -16.16
C GLU A 52 19.50 -1.51 -15.88
N VAL A 53 19.47 -0.93 -14.69
CA VAL A 53 20.43 0.10 -14.28
C VAL A 53 21.86 -0.41 -14.37
N ARG A 54 22.15 -1.61 -13.83
CA ARG A 54 23.51 -2.19 -13.91
C ARG A 54 23.96 -2.39 -15.35
N ALA A 55 23.10 -2.93 -16.20
CA ALA A 55 23.42 -3.11 -17.63
C ALA A 55 23.71 -1.78 -18.33
N PHE A 56 22.96 -0.73 -17.97
CA PHE A 56 23.10 0.61 -18.55
C PHE A 56 24.40 1.31 -18.11
N VAL A 57 24.73 1.27 -16.80
CA VAL A 57 25.91 2.01 -16.28
C VAL A 57 27.23 1.26 -16.43
N ARG A 58 27.19 -0.07 -16.59
CA ARG A 58 28.39 -0.93 -16.61
C ARG A 58 29.41 -0.51 -17.69
N PRO A 59 29.04 -0.31 -18.97
CA PRO A 59 29.99 0.08 -20.00
C PRO A 59 30.73 1.39 -19.65
N TRP A 60 30.03 2.36 -19.11
CA TRP A 60 30.59 3.63 -18.68
C TRP A 60 31.56 3.45 -17.49
N LEU A 61 31.19 2.64 -16.49
CA LEU A 61 32.07 2.35 -15.35
C LEU A 61 33.34 1.62 -15.80
N ASP A 62 33.23 0.68 -16.72
CA ASP A 62 34.37 -0.08 -17.24
C ASP A 62 35.30 0.80 -18.08
N ALA A 63 34.75 1.68 -18.94
CA ALA A 63 35.53 2.65 -19.72
C ALA A 63 36.29 3.63 -18.80
N ARG A 64 35.61 4.17 -17.80
CA ARG A 64 36.22 5.09 -16.83
C ARG A 64 37.32 4.43 -15.97
N ARG A 65 37.16 3.14 -15.66
CA ARG A 65 38.19 2.35 -14.98
C ARG A 65 39.45 2.13 -15.85
N ALA A 66 39.25 1.96 -17.16
CA ALA A 66 40.36 1.70 -18.08
C ALA A 66 41.15 2.97 -18.45
N GLU A 67 40.48 4.12 -18.54
CA GLU A 67 41.06 5.33 -19.12
C GLU A 67 41.44 6.41 -18.12
N GLN A 68 41.10 6.29 -16.82
CA GLN A 68 41.26 7.35 -15.82
C GLN A 68 40.73 8.73 -16.23
N ARG A 69 39.81 8.81 -17.19
CA ARG A 69 39.31 10.05 -17.77
C ARG A 69 38.20 10.68 -16.96
N GLU A 70 38.31 11.99 -16.70
CA GLU A 70 37.30 12.78 -15.96
C GLU A 70 36.03 13.07 -16.78
N ASP A 71 36.06 13.01 -18.11
CA ASP A 71 35.01 13.53 -19.00
C ASP A 71 33.96 12.55 -19.50
N ALA A 72 34.02 11.26 -19.09
CA ALA A 72 33.12 10.21 -19.62
C ALA A 72 31.64 10.30 -19.17
N ALA A 73 31.25 11.26 -18.34
CA ALA A 73 29.85 11.40 -17.89
C ALA A 73 28.89 11.94 -18.97
N GLY A 74 29.41 12.51 -20.06
CA GLY A 74 28.63 13.02 -21.17
C GLY A 74 27.95 11.95 -22.02
N ASP A 75 28.43 10.72 -21.98
CA ASP A 75 28.04 9.66 -22.93
C ASP A 75 26.85 8.79 -22.48
N LEU A 76 26.31 8.98 -21.28
CA LEU A 76 25.16 8.23 -20.80
C LEU A 76 23.84 8.93 -21.12
N ASP A 77 23.03 8.34 -21.98
CA ASP A 77 21.68 8.80 -22.26
C ASP A 77 20.70 8.39 -21.14
N PHE A 78 20.65 9.20 -20.09
CA PHE A 78 19.71 9.00 -18.99
C PHE A 78 18.25 9.13 -19.42
N GLY A 79 17.94 9.79 -20.54
CA GLY A 79 16.60 9.80 -21.11
C GLY A 79 16.17 8.40 -21.56
N LEU A 80 17.06 7.70 -22.25
CA LEU A 80 16.84 6.31 -22.65
C LEU A 80 16.68 5.38 -21.44
N LEU A 81 17.51 5.55 -20.41
CA LEU A 81 17.36 4.77 -19.16
C LEU A 81 15.99 4.99 -18.53
N LEU A 82 15.53 6.26 -18.43
CA LEU A 82 14.22 6.57 -17.87
C LEU A 82 13.10 5.83 -18.62
N VAL A 83 13.09 5.90 -19.95
CA VAL A 83 12.08 5.24 -20.80
C VAL A 83 12.05 3.72 -20.54
N ARG A 84 13.23 3.08 -20.45
CA ARG A 84 13.33 1.64 -20.16
C ARG A 84 12.81 1.28 -18.77
N LEU A 85 13.19 2.01 -17.74
CA LEU A 85 12.75 1.78 -16.37
C LEU A 85 11.24 2.03 -16.21
N GLU A 86 10.71 3.09 -16.83
CA GLU A 86 9.26 3.37 -16.81
C GLU A 86 8.47 2.27 -17.53
N LYS A 87 8.98 1.74 -18.65
CA LYS A 87 8.34 0.62 -19.34
C LYS A 87 8.26 -0.62 -18.45
N ILE A 88 9.39 -1.04 -17.85
CA ILE A 88 9.43 -2.17 -16.93
C ILE A 88 8.44 -1.98 -15.77
N ALA A 89 8.45 -0.80 -15.15
CA ALA A 89 7.57 -0.50 -14.02
C ALA A 89 6.10 -0.49 -14.41
N LYS A 90 5.75 0.07 -15.58
CA LYS A 90 4.36 0.14 -16.07
C LYS A 90 3.82 -1.25 -16.42
N ASP A 91 4.58 -2.06 -17.14
CA ASP A 91 4.17 -3.42 -17.52
C ASP A 91 3.92 -4.28 -16.26
N ARG A 92 4.80 -4.19 -15.27
CA ARG A 92 4.63 -4.88 -13.99
C ARG A 92 3.50 -4.32 -13.13
N ALA A 93 3.30 -2.99 -13.13
CA ALA A 93 2.28 -2.35 -12.33
C ALA A 93 0.89 -2.86 -12.70
N LEU A 94 0.56 -2.96 -13.99
CA LEU A 94 -0.76 -3.41 -14.45
C LEU A 94 -1.10 -4.83 -13.98
N ASP A 95 -0.16 -5.77 -14.10
CA ASP A 95 -0.36 -7.14 -13.59
C ASP A 95 -0.51 -7.16 -12.06
N LEU A 96 0.32 -6.42 -11.35
CA LEU A 96 0.32 -6.40 -9.90
C LEU A 96 -0.98 -5.81 -9.34
N VAL A 97 -1.44 -4.68 -9.87
CA VAL A 97 -2.67 -4.04 -9.35
C VAL A 97 -3.91 -4.87 -9.62
N ASP A 98 -3.96 -5.58 -10.74
CA ASP A 98 -5.06 -6.50 -11.05
C ASP A 98 -5.09 -7.70 -10.10
N ARG A 99 -3.94 -8.33 -9.91
CA ARG A 99 -3.81 -9.50 -9.05
C ARG A 99 -4.08 -9.16 -7.58
N PHE A 100 -3.48 -8.10 -7.07
CA PHE A 100 -3.62 -7.75 -5.67
C PHE A 100 -4.93 -7.02 -5.36
N GLY A 101 -5.51 -6.28 -6.30
CA GLY A 101 -6.88 -5.75 -6.19
C GLY A 101 -7.92 -6.86 -6.01
N ARG A 102 -7.83 -7.93 -6.81
CA ARG A 102 -8.70 -9.11 -6.62
C ARG A 102 -8.40 -9.85 -5.32
N ARG A 103 -7.13 -9.98 -4.94
CA ARG A 103 -6.74 -10.69 -3.72
C ARG A 103 -7.20 -9.99 -2.47
N ILE A 104 -7.02 -8.67 -2.36
CA ILE A 104 -7.48 -7.90 -1.21
C ILE A 104 -9.02 -7.86 -1.14
N ASN A 105 -9.69 -7.75 -2.28
CA ASN A 105 -11.15 -7.80 -2.34
C ASN A 105 -11.69 -9.12 -1.78
N ARG A 106 -11.17 -10.26 -2.25
CA ARG A 106 -11.58 -11.58 -1.76
C ARG A 106 -11.27 -11.75 -0.28
N TRP A 107 -10.07 -11.40 0.14
CA TRP A 107 -9.65 -11.49 1.53
C TRP A 107 -10.60 -10.70 2.45
N ASN A 108 -10.96 -9.47 2.07
CA ASN A 108 -11.87 -8.61 2.82
C ASN A 108 -13.30 -9.18 2.88
N VAL A 109 -13.79 -9.78 1.79
CA VAL A 109 -15.08 -10.47 1.76
C VAL A 109 -15.09 -11.63 2.77
N ASP A 110 -14.07 -12.49 2.72
CA ASP A 110 -13.99 -13.68 3.56
C ASP A 110 -13.88 -13.33 5.06
N ASP A 111 -13.03 -12.36 5.41
CA ASP A 111 -12.88 -11.89 6.79
C ASP A 111 -14.16 -11.24 7.30
N LEU A 112 -14.73 -10.30 6.53
CA LEU A 112 -15.92 -9.56 6.97
C LEU A 112 -17.17 -10.46 7.01
N ALA A 113 -17.33 -11.39 6.08
CA ALA A 113 -18.39 -12.39 6.14
C ALA A 113 -18.29 -13.25 7.41
N SER A 114 -17.09 -13.66 7.78
CA SER A 114 -16.83 -14.38 9.04
C SER A 114 -17.10 -13.52 10.28
N VAL A 115 -16.72 -12.24 10.25
CA VAL A 115 -16.94 -11.28 11.35
C VAL A 115 -18.43 -11.01 11.56
N LEU A 116 -19.15 -10.74 10.48
CA LEU A 116 -20.57 -10.38 10.52
C LEU A 116 -21.51 -11.60 10.48
N ARG A 117 -20.99 -12.77 10.13
CA ARG A 117 -21.75 -14.02 9.93
C ARG A 117 -22.93 -13.86 8.97
N ILE A 118 -22.68 -13.19 7.85
CA ILE A 118 -23.62 -13.00 6.74
C ILE A 118 -22.87 -13.17 5.42
N ASP A 119 -23.60 -13.46 4.36
CA ASP A 119 -23.02 -13.43 3.02
C ASP A 119 -22.72 -11.99 2.61
N ILE A 120 -21.55 -11.76 2.06
CA ILE A 120 -21.11 -10.46 1.56
C ILE A 120 -21.10 -10.49 0.03
N ASP A 121 -21.68 -9.46 -0.59
CA ASP A 121 -21.54 -9.26 -2.04
C ASP A 121 -20.10 -8.80 -2.35
N ALA A 122 -19.40 -9.58 -3.18
CA ALA A 122 -17.99 -9.31 -3.50
C ALA A 122 -17.78 -8.08 -4.37
N GLU A 123 -18.75 -7.77 -5.26
CA GLU A 123 -18.59 -6.78 -6.32
C GLU A 123 -19.76 -5.82 -6.49
N PRO A 124 -20.27 -5.19 -5.41
CA PRO A 124 -21.25 -4.12 -5.56
C PRO A 124 -20.59 -2.91 -6.29
N PRO A 125 -21.37 -2.05 -6.97
CA PRO A 125 -20.84 -0.93 -7.74
C PRO A 125 -19.95 0.02 -6.93
N ALA A 126 -20.20 0.19 -5.63
CA ALA A 126 -19.36 1.01 -4.76
C ALA A 126 -17.98 0.38 -4.59
N ILE A 127 -17.90 -0.92 -4.39
CA ILE A 127 -16.64 -1.67 -4.26
C ILE A 127 -15.84 -1.65 -5.55
N LEU A 128 -16.50 -1.84 -6.70
CA LEU A 128 -15.83 -1.76 -8.00
C LEU A 128 -15.19 -0.40 -8.24
N ARG A 129 -15.86 0.70 -7.86
CA ARG A 129 -15.28 2.06 -7.94
C ARG A 129 -14.07 2.23 -7.00
N LEU A 130 -14.13 1.71 -5.79
CA LEU A 130 -13.00 1.75 -4.85
C LEU A 130 -11.80 0.97 -5.37
N LEU A 131 -12.01 -0.24 -5.90
CA LEU A 131 -10.94 -1.06 -6.48
C LEU A 131 -10.32 -0.37 -7.70
N GLU A 132 -11.11 0.28 -8.53
CA GLU A 132 -10.59 1.03 -9.68
C GLU A 132 -9.77 2.25 -9.24
N ALA A 133 -10.21 2.99 -8.22
CA ALA A 133 -9.43 4.09 -7.64
C ALA A 133 -8.12 3.59 -7.03
N TRP A 134 -8.17 2.51 -6.25
CA TRP A 134 -6.99 1.85 -5.67
C TRP A 134 -6.00 1.40 -6.76
N ARG A 135 -6.49 0.81 -7.87
CA ARG A 135 -5.65 0.39 -9.00
C ARG A 135 -4.91 1.57 -9.62
N ARG A 136 -5.60 2.68 -9.90
CA ARG A 136 -4.98 3.88 -10.48
C ARG A 136 -3.91 4.48 -9.58
N GLU A 137 -4.21 4.61 -8.29
CA GLU A 137 -3.23 5.10 -7.31
C GLU A 137 -1.99 4.20 -7.26
N ASN A 138 -2.18 2.89 -7.20
CA ASN A 138 -1.07 1.94 -7.10
C ASN A 138 -0.22 1.88 -8.37
N VAL A 139 -0.80 2.01 -9.57
CA VAL A 139 -0.02 2.17 -10.81
C VAL A 139 0.90 3.39 -10.71
N GLY A 140 0.38 4.53 -10.23
CA GLY A 140 1.16 5.74 -10.02
C GLY A 140 2.30 5.56 -9.01
N LEU A 141 2.01 4.91 -7.87
CA LEU A 141 2.99 4.63 -6.83
C LEU A 141 4.10 3.68 -7.32
N ILE A 142 3.75 2.60 -8.01
CA ILE A 142 4.71 1.62 -8.54
C ILE A 142 5.62 2.28 -9.59
N THR A 143 5.05 3.03 -10.53
CA THR A 143 5.85 3.72 -11.56
C THR A 143 6.75 4.80 -10.96
N SER A 144 6.35 5.42 -9.84
CA SER A 144 7.19 6.37 -9.10
C SER A 144 8.47 5.75 -8.53
N ILE A 145 8.51 4.43 -8.33
CA ILE A 145 9.72 3.71 -7.89
C ILE A 145 10.81 3.83 -8.96
N ALA A 146 10.46 3.57 -10.22
CA ALA A 146 11.37 3.66 -11.35
C ALA A 146 11.89 5.09 -11.57
N LYS A 147 10.99 6.09 -11.51
CA LYS A 147 11.36 7.51 -11.67
C LYS A 147 12.34 7.96 -10.60
N ARG A 148 12.10 7.60 -9.35
CA ARG A 148 13.01 7.93 -8.25
C ARG A 148 14.35 7.24 -8.39
N LEU A 149 14.36 5.94 -8.65
CA LEU A 149 15.60 5.20 -8.86
C LEU A 149 16.43 5.81 -10.01
N HIS A 150 15.78 6.16 -11.12
CA HIS A 150 16.43 6.86 -12.24
C HIS A 150 17.08 8.17 -11.79
N ALA A 151 16.34 9.03 -11.08
CA ALA A 151 16.86 10.32 -10.61
C ALA A 151 18.07 10.12 -9.69
N ASP A 152 17.94 9.21 -8.71
CA ASP A 152 18.99 8.91 -7.72
C ASP A 152 20.26 8.39 -8.41
N VAL A 153 20.14 7.48 -9.38
CA VAL A 153 21.29 6.93 -10.15
C VAL A 153 21.93 7.99 -11.02
N ARG A 154 21.13 8.78 -11.74
CA ARG A 154 21.63 9.90 -12.55
C ARG A 154 22.44 10.88 -11.71
N ASP A 155 21.94 11.25 -10.54
CA ASP A 155 22.57 12.23 -9.66
C ASP A 155 23.88 11.69 -9.06
N VAL A 156 23.91 10.42 -8.66
CA VAL A 156 25.14 9.73 -8.22
C VAL A 156 26.20 9.71 -9.31
N VAL A 157 25.84 9.33 -10.54
CA VAL A 157 26.79 9.25 -11.66
C VAL A 157 27.31 10.64 -12.03
N ARG A 158 26.42 11.63 -12.13
CA ARG A 158 26.82 13.01 -12.47
C ARG A 158 27.69 13.67 -11.40
N ALA A 159 27.36 13.48 -10.12
CA ALA A 159 28.16 13.98 -9.01
C ALA A 159 29.55 13.31 -9.01
N GLY A 160 29.59 11.98 -9.08
CA GLY A 160 30.84 11.23 -9.09
C GLY A 160 31.73 11.55 -10.28
N ALA A 161 31.14 11.85 -11.47
CA ALA A 161 31.89 12.30 -12.63
C ALA A 161 32.54 13.68 -12.43
N ARG A 162 31.77 14.65 -11.90
CA ARG A 162 32.26 16.02 -11.66
C ARG A 162 33.35 16.11 -10.57
N GLU A 163 33.22 15.26 -9.53
CA GLU A 163 34.09 15.27 -8.35
C GLU A 163 35.30 14.36 -8.51
N GLY A 164 35.47 13.70 -9.65
CA GLY A 164 36.56 12.73 -9.85
C GLY A 164 36.48 11.51 -8.91
N THR A 165 35.26 11.16 -8.46
CA THR A 165 35.05 10.06 -7.50
C THR A 165 35.48 8.73 -8.10
N ARG A 166 36.11 7.86 -7.29
CA ARG A 166 36.51 6.50 -7.72
C ARG A 166 35.33 5.68 -8.21
N VAL A 167 35.54 4.91 -9.27
CA VAL A 167 34.50 4.09 -9.93
C VAL A 167 33.86 3.10 -8.95
N GLU A 168 34.65 2.51 -8.05
CA GLU A 168 34.16 1.59 -7.02
C GLU A 168 33.18 2.27 -6.08
N THR A 169 33.51 3.51 -5.66
CA THR A 169 32.64 4.31 -4.78
C THR A 169 31.34 4.67 -5.47
N ILE A 170 31.36 5.06 -6.76
CA ILE A 170 30.15 5.32 -7.55
C ILE A 170 29.30 4.04 -7.65
N ALA A 171 29.91 2.89 -7.91
CA ALA A 171 29.21 1.62 -8.00
C ALA A 171 28.57 1.21 -6.66
N ASP A 172 29.22 1.50 -5.53
CA ASP A 172 28.69 1.26 -4.18
C ASP A 172 27.51 2.18 -3.89
N GLN A 173 27.62 3.46 -4.18
CA GLN A 173 26.53 4.42 -4.03
C GLN A 173 25.29 4.02 -4.86
N ILE A 174 25.48 3.54 -6.10
CA ILE A 174 24.37 3.02 -6.91
C ILE A 174 23.72 1.80 -6.24
N ARG A 175 24.51 0.88 -5.66
CA ARG A 175 23.98 -0.28 -4.92
C ARG A 175 23.13 0.13 -3.71
N GLU A 176 23.53 1.16 -2.99
CA GLU A 176 22.74 1.72 -1.87
C GLU A 176 21.37 2.23 -2.35
N ARG A 177 21.29 2.86 -3.54
CA ARG A 177 20.00 3.32 -4.11
C ARG A 177 19.05 2.17 -4.40
N PHE A 178 19.55 0.98 -4.74
CA PHE A 178 18.70 -0.20 -4.88
C PHE A 178 18.06 -0.60 -3.54
N GLY A 179 18.78 -0.51 -2.43
CA GLY A 179 18.26 -0.75 -1.07
C GLY A 179 17.17 0.25 -0.68
N VAL A 180 17.38 1.54 -0.98
CA VAL A 180 16.37 2.60 -0.76
C VAL A 180 15.11 2.33 -1.58
N SER A 181 15.26 2.00 -2.86
CA SER A 181 14.17 1.67 -3.76
C SER A 181 13.37 0.45 -3.28
N GLN A 182 14.04 -0.60 -2.79
CA GLN A 182 13.40 -1.78 -2.22
C GLN A 182 12.61 -1.46 -0.95
N SER A 183 13.18 -0.65 -0.05
CA SER A 183 12.52 -0.22 1.18
C SER A 183 11.24 0.56 0.87
N ARG A 184 11.29 1.45 -0.13
CA ARG A 184 10.11 2.18 -0.61
C ARG A 184 9.03 1.24 -1.16
N GLY A 185 9.40 0.23 -1.94
CA GLY A 185 8.46 -0.78 -2.45
C GLY A 185 7.76 -1.53 -1.31
N ASN A 186 8.49 -1.93 -0.28
CA ASN A 186 7.92 -2.60 0.90
C ASN A 186 6.93 -1.69 1.65
N LEU A 187 7.25 -0.39 1.78
CA LEU A 187 6.35 0.59 2.40
C LEU A 187 5.06 0.77 1.59
N ILE A 188 5.16 0.93 0.28
CA ILE A 188 4.01 1.04 -0.63
C ILE A 188 3.12 -0.18 -0.49
N ALA A 189 3.68 -1.39 -0.58
CA ALA A 189 2.90 -2.62 -0.51
C ALA A 189 2.08 -2.72 0.78
N ARG A 190 2.71 -2.48 1.91
CA ARG A 190 2.06 -2.56 3.20
C ARG A 190 0.99 -1.50 3.38
N ASP A 191 1.32 -0.24 3.08
CA ASP A 191 0.41 0.89 3.23
C ASP A 191 -0.85 0.70 2.38
N GLN A 192 -0.67 0.35 1.11
CA GLN A 192 -1.76 0.26 0.14
C GLN A 192 -2.68 -0.94 0.37
N ILE A 193 -2.17 -2.06 0.85
CA ILE A 193 -3.01 -3.21 1.21
C ILE A 193 -3.82 -2.91 2.46
N LEU A 194 -3.24 -2.26 3.47
CA LEU A 194 -3.94 -1.91 4.70
C LEU A 194 -5.03 -0.85 4.45
N LYS A 195 -4.72 0.20 3.70
CA LYS A 195 -5.69 1.22 3.28
C LYS A 195 -6.83 0.63 2.46
N GLY A 196 -6.49 -0.12 1.41
CA GLY A 196 -7.50 -0.75 0.56
C GLY A 196 -8.44 -1.67 1.35
N ASN A 197 -7.91 -2.45 2.30
CA ASN A 197 -8.73 -3.27 3.20
C ASN A 197 -9.65 -2.42 4.08
N ALA A 198 -9.15 -1.34 4.65
CA ALA A 198 -9.94 -0.45 5.50
C ALA A 198 -11.07 0.21 4.71
N ASP A 199 -10.79 0.75 3.52
CA ASP A 199 -11.79 1.39 2.65
C ASP A 199 -12.88 0.39 2.20
N LEU A 200 -12.49 -0.84 1.84
CA LEU A 200 -13.43 -1.91 1.51
C LEU A 200 -14.31 -2.27 2.72
N THR A 201 -13.74 -2.30 3.93
CA THR A 201 -14.49 -2.56 5.16
C THR A 201 -15.52 -1.47 5.45
N VAL A 202 -15.12 -0.20 5.36
CA VAL A 202 -16.04 0.95 5.51
C VAL A 202 -17.20 0.86 4.53
N ALA A 203 -16.90 0.65 3.25
CA ALA A 203 -17.92 0.61 2.21
C ALA A 203 -18.91 -0.56 2.40
N ARG A 204 -18.42 -1.75 2.77
CA ARG A 204 -19.28 -2.93 3.01
C ARG A 204 -20.10 -2.81 4.28
N CYS A 205 -19.54 -2.29 5.36
CA CYS A 205 -20.29 -1.99 6.58
C CYS A 205 -21.42 -1.01 6.30
N SER A 206 -21.12 0.08 5.58
CA SER A 206 -22.13 1.07 5.21
C SER A 206 -23.23 0.49 4.32
N GLU A 207 -22.88 -0.41 3.39
CA GLU A 207 -23.87 -1.06 2.50
C GLU A 207 -24.88 -1.90 3.30
N VAL A 208 -24.45 -2.61 4.33
CA VAL A 208 -25.31 -3.42 5.17
C VAL A 208 -25.94 -2.64 6.33
N GLY A 209 -25.75 -1.32 6.40
CA GLY A 209 -26.36 -0.44 7.40
C GLY A 209 -25.61 -0.35 8.71
N ILE A 210 -24.38 -0.82 8.80
CA ILE A 210 -23.51 -0.61 9.95
C ILE A 210 -22.86 0.76 9.83
N THR A 211 -23.18 1.66 10.73
CA THR A 211 -22.72 3.05 10.71
C THR A 211 -21.63 3.32 11.73
N ARG A 212 -21.52 2.49 12.79
CA ARG A 212 -20.61 2.70 13.91
C ARG A 212 -19.61 1.56 14.06
N TYR A 213 -18.47 1.89 14.64
CA TYR A 213 -17.43 0.95 14.95
C TYR A 213 -16.73 1.29 16.27
N ARG A 214 -16.13 0.28 16.90
CA ARG A 214 -15.15 0.47 17.97
C ARG A 214 -13.76 0.46 17.38
N TRP A 215 -12.97 1.48 17.69
CA TRP A 215 -11.55 1.55 17.31
C TRP A 215 -10.75 0.47 18.03
N SER A 216 -9.93 -0.30 17.30
CA SER A 216 -9.02 -1.27 17.90
C SER A 216 -7.61 -1.09 17.33
N THR A 217 -6.66 -0.83 18.20
CA THR A 217 -5.24 -0.73 17.82
C THR A 217 -4.60 -2.11 17.63
N SER A 218 -3.37 -2.16 17.11
CA SER A 218 -2.60 -3.40 17.03
C SER A 218 -2.07 -3.88 18.38
N HIS A 219 -2.21 -3.11 19.45
CA HIS A 219 -1.80 -3.41 20.83
C HIS A 219 -0.30 -3.72 20.98
N ASP A 220 0.56 -3.15 20.10
CA ASP A 220 2.00 -3.31 20.17
C ASP A 220 2.74 -1.97 20.37
N GLU A 221 4.06 -2.04 20.55
CA GLU A 221 4.92 -0.89 20.76
C GLU A 221 4.95 0.13 19.61
N ARG A 222 4.41 -0.23 18.43
CA ARG A 222 4.40 0.61 17.23
C ARG A 222 3.08 1.37 17.04
N VAL A 223 2.16 1.32 18.01
CA VAL A 223 0.96 2.14 17.99
C VAL A 223 1.34 3.59 18.26
N ARG A 224 0.98 4.50 17.37
CA ARG A 224 1.23 5.94 17.54
C ARG A 224 0.50 6.50 18.75
N GLY A 225 1.20 7.28 19.57
CA GLY A 225 0.67 7.81 20.84
C GLY A 225 0.80 6.85 22.01
N ASN A 226 1.40 5.66 21.84
CA ASN A 226 1.72 4.77 22.96
C ASN A 226 2.90 5.37 23.76
N PRO A 227 2.69 5.77 25.03
CA PRO A 227 3.74 6.41 25.83
C PRO A 227 4.99 5.56 26.03
N SER A 228 4.82 4.23 26.06
CA SER A 228 5.92 3.26 26.22
C SER A 228 6.38 2.65 24.89
N GLY A 229 5.87 3.16 23.76
CA GLY A 229 6.14 2.61 22.44
C GLY A 229 7.21 3.36 21.66
N LYS A 230 7.47 2.87 20.43
CA LYS A 230 8.43 3.49 19.50
C LYS A 230 7.99 4.86 18.99
N TRP A 231 6.68 5.14 19.01
CA TRP A 231 6.08 6.36 18.45
C TRP A 231 5.17 7.01 19.49
N PRO A 232 5.74 7.64 20.55
CA PRO A 232 4.96 8.20 21.65
C PRO A 232 4.11 9.42 21.25
N LYS A 233 4.38 10.02 20.08
CA LYS A 233 3.58 11.09 19.50
C LYS A 233 2.48 10.53 18.61
N GLY A 234 1.27 11.12 18.68
CA GLY A 234 0.10 10.73 17.90
C GLY A 234 -1.09 10.36 18.79
N LEU A 235 -2.24 10.06 18.18
CA LEU A 235 -3.50 9.91 18.90
C LEU A 235 -4.08 8.49 18.87
N HIS A 236 -3.56 7.58 18.03
CA HIS A 236 -4.15 6.25 17.82
C HIS A 236 -4.30 5.42 19.10
N TYR A 237 -3.32 5.49 20.00
CA TYR A 237 -3.35 4.75 21.27
C TYR A 237 -4.52 5.18 22.15
N ALA A 238 -4.79 6.49 22.23
CA ALA A 238 -5.88 7.04 23.01
C ALA A 238 -7.26 6.73 22.43
N LEU A 239 -7.35 6.39 21.14
CA LEU A 239 -8.62 6.06 20.48
C LEU A 239 -9.04 4.60 20.75
N ASP A 240 -8.15 3.75 21.26
CA ASP A 240 -8.44 2.31 21.48
C ASP A 240 -9.67 2.11 22.35
N GLY A 241 -10.56 1.25 21.90
CA GLY A 241 -11.82 0.93 22.60
C GLY A 241 -12.94 1.97 22.43
N GLN A 242 -12.65 3.18 21.92
CA GLN A 242 -13.66 4.22 21.71
C GLN A 242 -14.55 3.92 20.49
N ILE A 243 -15.77 4.46 20.50
CA ILE A 243 -16.78 4.27 19.46
C ILE A 243 -16.90 5.50 18.60
N PHE A 244 -16.91 5.30 17.29
CA PHE A 244 -17.02 6.35 16.28
C PHE A 244 -17.97 5.95 15.16
N GLU A 245 -18.39 6.92 14.35
CA GLU A 245 -19.13 6.72 13.12
C GLU A 245 -18.19 6.69 11.92
N PHE A 246 -18.44 5.80 10.95
CA PHE A 246 -17.66 5.75 9.70
C PHE A 246 -17.73 7.07 8.93
N ALA A 247 -18.87 7.76 8.97
CA ALA A 247 -19.07 9.05 8.30
C ALA A 247 -18.40 10.24 9.03
N ASN A 248 -18.08 10.10 10.32
CA ASN A 248 -17.43 11.13 11.12
C ASN A 248 -16.26 10.53 11.92
N PRO A 249 -15.16 10.16 11.26
CA PRO A 249 -14.02 9.54 11.92
C PRO A 249 -13.32 10.52 12.89
N PRO A 250 -12.60 9.99 13.91
CA PRO A 250 -11.90 10.81 14.89
C PRO A 250 -10.69 11.52 14.28
N VAL A 251 -10.18 12.51 14.98
CA VAL A 251 -8.88 13.11 14.74
C VAL A 251 -7.80 12.07 15.09
N VAL A 252 -6.86 11.81 14.18
CA VAL A 252 -5.81 10.78 14.30
C VAL A 252 -4.39 11.34 14.34
N SER A 253 -4.21 12.62 13.96
CA SER A 253 -2.93 13.31 13.97
C SER A 253 -2.98 14.58 14.83
N LEU A 254 -1.79 15.07 15.20
CA LEU A 254 -1.66 16.35 15.92
C LEU A 254 -1.99 17.57 15.03
N ASP A 255 -1.98 17.36 13.70
CA ASP A 255 -2.31 18.39 12.70
C ASP A 255 -3.81 18.47 12.41
N GLY A 256 -4.62 17.63 13.08
CA GLY A 256 -6.07 17.63 12.96
C GLY A 256 -6.65 16.72 11.89
N ASP A 257 -5.86 15.89 11.24
CA ASP A 257 -6.34 14.94 10.23
C ASP A 257 -7.33 13.94 10.83
N ARG A 258 -8.39 13.66 10.09
CA ARG A 258 -9.41 12.68 10.46
C ARG A 258 -9.30 11.44 9.57
N ALA A 259 -9.36 10.25 10.17
CA ALA A 259 -9.28 9.00 9.43
C ALA A 259 -10.00 7.85 10.13
N ASN A 260 -10.54 6.92 9.36
CA ASN A 260 -11.01 5.64 9.86
C ASN A 260 -9.80 4.71 10.18
N PRO A 261 -9.96 3.71 11.06
CA PRO A 261 -8.88 2.79 11.38
C PRO A 261 -8.34 2.10 10.13
N GLY A 262 -7.03 2.11 9.95
CA GLY A 262 -6.36 1.49 8.80
C GLY A 262 -6.20 2.38 7.57
N THR A 263 -6.89 3.52 7.47
CA THR A 263 -6.78 4.40 6.29
C THR A 263 -5.64 5.42 6.39
N ASP A 264 -5.12 5.67 7.59
CA ASP A 264 -3.96 6.54 7.78
C ASP A 264 -2.64 5.80 7.41
N TYR A 265 -1.58 6.58 7.14
CA TYR A 265 -0.27 6.07 6.70
C TYR A 265 0.27 4.98 7.63
N GLN A 266 0.56 3.79 7.06
CA GLN A 266 1.10 2.62 7.79
C GLN A 266 0.28 2.21 9.03
N CYS A 267 -1.01 2.56 9.09
CA CYS A 267 -1.88 2.25 10.21
C CYS A 267 -2.29 0.77 10.20
N ARG A 268 -2.23 0.12 11.37
CA ARG A 268 -2.67 -1.27 11.59
C ARG A 268 -3.87 -1.39 12.52
N CYS A 269 -4.48 -0.25 12.82
CA CYS A 269 -5.74 -0.25 13.57
C CYS A 269 -6.86 -0.82 12.70
N VAL A 270 -7.87 -1.39 13.34
CA VAL A 270 -9.05 -1.94 12.68
C VAL A 270 -10.33 -1.38 13.28
N ALA A 271 -11.36 -1.27 12.46
CA ALA A 271 -12.71 -0.96 12.87
C ALA A 271 -13.42 -2.25 13.26
N ILE A 272 -13.83 -2.39 14.54
CA ILE A 272 -14.70 -3.50 14.97
C ILE A 272 -16.15 -3.03 14.77
N PRO A 273 -16.91 -3.61 13.83
CA PRO A 273 -18.27 -3.17 13.56
C PRO A 273 -19.20 -3.32 14.78
N ILE A 274 -20.07 -2.34 15.00
CA ILE A 274 -21.13 -2.42 16.02
C ILE A 274 -22.41 -2.82 15.29
N LEU A 275 -22.98 -3.95 15.72
CA LEU A 275 -24.20 -4.51 15.16
C LEU A 275 -25.39 -4.02 15.99
N GLY A 276 -26.44 -3.58 15.29
CA GLY A 276 -27.65 -3.01 15.92
C GLY A 276 -27.45 -1.58 16.42
N ASP A 277 -28.31 -0.70 15.99
CA ASP A 277 -28.57 0.60 16.62
C ASP A 277 -29.74 0.49 17.59
#